data_3c1e0bb4f74281fbc4ee7733f9156963
#
_entry.id   3c1e0bb4f74281fbc4ee7733f9156963
#
_cell.length_a   1.000
_cell.length_b   1.000
_cell.length_c   1.000
_cell.angle_alpha   90.00
_cell.angle_beta   90.00
_cell.angle_gamma   90.00
#
_symmetry.space_group_name_H-M   'P 1'
#
loop_
_entity.id
_entity.type
_entity.pdbx_description
1 polymer ?
#
loop_
_entity_poly.entity_id
_entity_poly.type
_entity_poly.pdbx_seq_one_letter_code
_entity_poly.pdbx_strand_id
1 'polypeptide(L)'
;MTRVALVVFNAFLGLTAVAGGLLLGWYEPPPVALLRGSPFGSYAIPALFLLVAMGGGGLVAAVAVLRRPELGAPASGVAGAMTIGFEVVQMPIIGFSWLQVLYLVVGMLSVLLAVRMWRARRTPRRSRVR
;
A
#
# COMPACT_ATOMS: atom_id res chain seq x y z
N MET A 1 0.48 -0.23 20.04
CA MET A 1 -0.63 0.22 19.18
C MET A 1 -0.19 0.51 17.74
N THR A 2 0.83 1.36 17.52
CA THR A 2 1.33 1.69 16.17
C THR A 2 1.76 0.46 15.36
N ARG A 3 2.47 -0.48 15.99
CA ARG A 3 2.92 -1.72 15.34
C ARG A 3 1.76 -2.58 14.87
N VAL A 4 0.76 -2.78 15.73
CA VAL A 4 -0.44 -3.57 15.39
C VAL A 4 -1.23 -2.90 14.26
N ALA A 5 -1.42 -1.58 14.33
CA ALA A 5 -2.11 -0.84 13.29
C ALA A 5 -1.39 -0.95 11.94
N LEU A 6 -0.05 -0.86 11.92
CA LEU A 6 0.74 -1.04 10.69
C LEU A 6 0.62 -2.44 10.11
N VAL A 7 0.65 -3.48 10.95
CA VAL A 7 0.44 -4.86 10.49
C VAL A 7 -0.94 -5.01 9.86
N VAL A 8 -1.98 -4.51 10.52
CA VAL A 8 -3.36 -4.60 10.01
C VAL A 8 -3.50 -3.84 8.70
N PHE A 9 -3.00 -2.61 8.61
CA PHE A 9 -3.10 -1.81 7.38
C PHE A 9 -2.32 -2.42 6.22
N ASN A 10 -1.08 -2.85 6.45
CA ASN A 10 -0.28 -3.48 5.41
C ASN A 10 -0.86 -4.83 4.97
N ALA A 11 -1.38 -5.64 5.88
CA ALA A 11 -2.06 -6.88 5.54
C ALA A 11 -3.35 -6.62 4.74
N PHE A 12 -4.14 -5.65 5.14
CA PHE A 12 -5.33 -5.23 4.40
C PHE A 12 -4.98 -4.77 2.98
N LEU A 13 -4.03 -3.84 2.84
CA LEU A 13 -3.57 -3.36 1.54
C LEU A 13 -3.02 -4.50 0.67
N GLY A 14 -2.19 -5.36 1.26
CA GLY A 14 -1.57 -6.48 0.55
C GLY A 14 -2.60 -7.50 0.06
N LEU A 15 -3.48 -7.97 0.94
CA LEU A 15 -4.49 -8.99 0.60
C LEU A 15 -5.51 -8.45 -0.42
N THR A 16 -5.98 -7.23 -0.24
CA THR A 16 -6.95 -6.63 -1.16
C THR A 16 -6.31 -6.29 -2.52
N ALA A 17 -5.04 -5.90 -2.54
CA ALA A 17 -4.31 -5.68 -3.79
C ALA A 17 -4.06 -6.99 -4.55
N VAL A 18 -3.75 -8.10 -3.86
CA VAL A 18 -3.67 -9.43 -4.48
C VAL A 18 -5.01 -9.81 -5.10
N ALA A 19 -6.10 -9.71 -4.34
CA ALA A 19 -7.44 -10.01 -4.83
C ALA A 19 -7.82 -9.11 -6.02
N GLY A 20 -7.59 -7.81 -5.92
CA GLY A 20 -7.84 -6.84 -6.98
C GLY A 20 -7.03 -7.10 -8.24
N GLY A 21 -5.76 -7.45 -8.10
CA GLY A 21 -4.89 -7.81 -9.23
C GLY A 21 -5.35 -9.07 -9.95
N LEU A 22 -5.78 -10.09 -9.22
CA LEU A 22 -6.33 -11.31 -9.80
C LEU A 22 -7.64 -11.05 -10.54
N LEU A 23 -8.56 -10.29 -9.94
CA LEU A 23 -9.82 -9.91 -10.59
C LEU A 23 -9.57 -9.09 -11.86
N LEU A 24 -8.73 -8.07 -11.76
CA LEU A 24 -8.42 -7.18 -12.87
C LEU A 24 -7.74 -7.90 -14.05
N GLY A 25 -6.83 -8.83 -13.75
CA GLY A 25 -6.00 -9.48 -14.77
C GLY A 25 -6.66 -10.70 -15.43
N TRP A 26 -7.45 -11.46 -14.67
CA TRP A 26 -7.86 -12.80 -15.12
C TRP A 26 -9.33 -13.13 -14.96
N TYR A 27 -10.01 -12.59 -13.97
CA TYR A 27 -11.39 -13.01 -13.66
C TYR A 27 -12.44 -12.05 -14.20
N GLU A 28 -12.33 -10.77 -13.94
CA GLU A 28 -13.33 -9.76 -14.29
C GLU A 28 -12.67 -8.46 -14.77
N PRO A 29 -11.91 -8.48 -15.89
CA PRO A 29 -11.33 -7.24 -16.41
C PRO A 29 -12.44 -6.28 -16.85
N PRO A 30 -12.36 -5.00 -16.48
CA PRO A 30 -13.28 -3.98 -16.98
C PRO A 30 -13.13 -3.78 -18.50
N PRO A 31 -14.09 -3.10 -19.15
CA PRO A 31 -13.97 -2.82 -20.59
C PRO A 31 -12.67 -2.09 -20.94
N VAL A 32 -11.94 -2.57 -21.94
CA VAL A 32 -10.66 -1.98 -22.39
C VAL A 32 -10.83 -0.51 -22.84
N ALA A 33 -12.04 -0.13 -23.20
CA ALA A 33 -12.35 1.26 -23.55
C ALA A 33 -12.04 2.26 -22.44
N LEU A 34 -12.04 1.83 -21.15
CA LEU A 34 -11.66 2.66 -20.01
C LEU A 34 -10.15 2.98 -19.98
N LEU A 35 -9.32 2.23 -20.69
CA LEU A 35 -7.89 2.50 -20.83
C LEU A 35 -7.56 3.55 -21.89
N ARG A 36 -8.56 4.07 -22.63
CA ARG A 36 -8.34 5.11 -23.62
C ARG A 36 -7.75 6.35 -22.96
N GLY A 37 -6.64 6.84 -23.52
CA GLY A 37 -5.89 7.97 -22.96
C GLY A 37 -4.82 7.58 -21.94
N SER A 38 -4.72 6.30 -21.56
CA SER A 38 -3.61 5.77 -20.78
C SER A 38 -2.55 5.11 -21.69
N PRO A 39 -1.31 4.90 -21.21
CA PRO A 39 -0.27 4.20 -21.98
C PRO A 39 -0.50 2.69 -22.08
N PHE A 40 -1.58 2.14 -21.51
CA PHE A 40 -1.83 0.71 -21.43
C PHE A 40 -2.81 0.24 -22.49
N GLY A 41 -2.42 -0.80 -23.25
CA GLY A 41 -3.28 -1.48 -24.21
C GLY A 41 -4.14 -2.59 -23.60
N SER A 42 -3.85 -3.01 -22.37
CA SER A 42 -4.57 -4.03 -21.61
C SER A 42 -4.39 -3.84 -20.10
N TYR A 43 -5.15 -4.58 -19.32
CA TYR A 43 -5.02 -4.56 -17.85
C TYR A 43 -3.88 -5.43 -17.31
N ALA A 44 -3.12 -6.12 -18.14
CA ALA A 44 -2.05 -7.03 -17.70
C ALA A 44 -0.99 -6.33 -16.84
N ILE A 45 -0.48 -5.18 -17.27
CA ILE A 45 0.54 -4.42 -16.54
C ILE A 45 -0.04 -3.83 -15.25
N PRO A 46 -1.18 -3.12 -15.25
CA PRO A 46 -1.82 -2.67 -14.00
C PRO A 46 -2.13 -3.82 -13.03
N ALA A 47 -2.61 -4.96 -13.54
CA ALA A 47 -2.91 -6.12 -12.72
C ALA A 47 -1.67 -6.73 -12.07
N LEU A 48 -0.58 -6.87 -12.82
CA LEU A 48 0.70 -7.36 -12.30
C LEU A 48 1.29 -6.40 -11.27
N PHE A 49 1.22 -5.10 -11.52
CA PHE A 49 1.67 -4.09 -10.56
C PHE A 49 0.88 -4.19 -9.25
N LEU A 50 -0.44 -4.30 -9.35
CA LEU A 50 -1.33 -4.43 -8.20
C LEU A 50 -1.04 -5.72 -7.41
N LEU A 51 -0.88 -6.84 -8.13
CA LEU A 51 -0.62 -8.14 -7.53
C LEU A 51 0.75 -8.23 -6.85
N VAL A 52 1.81 -7.85 -7.57
CA VAL A 52 3.20 -8.07 -7.14
C VAL A 52 3.71 -6.89 -6.30
N ALA A 53 3.65 -5.67 -6.83
CA ALA A 53 4.22 -4.51 -6.17
C ALA A 53 3.39 -4.10 -4.94
N MET A 54 2.10 -3.91 -5.10
CA MET A 54 1.24 -3.50 -3.99
C MET A 54 0.86 -4.68 -3.10
N GLY A 55 0.42 -5.80 -3.68
CA GLY A 55 0.03 -6.99 -2.94
C GLY A 55 1.22 -7.61 -2.21
N GLY A 56 2.27 -7.95 -2.93
CA GLY A 56 3.51 -8.48 -2.39
C GLY A 56 4.19 -7.49 -1.43
N GLY A 57 4.29 -6.22 -1.81
CA GLY A 57 4.87 -5.17 -0.98
C GLY A 57 4.15 -4.96 0.35
N GLY A 58 2.82 -4.95 0.34
CA GLY A 58 2.00 -4.83 1.55
C GLY A 58 2.19 -6.03 2.49
N LEU A 59 2.16 -7.25 1.96
CA LEU A 59 2.37 -8.47 2.77
C LEU A 59 3.79 -8.55 3.33
N VAL A 60 4.81 -8.22 2.54
CA VAL A 60 6.21 -8.14 3.00
C VAL A 60 6.35 -7.08 4.09
N ALA A 61 5.74 -5.92 3.93
CA ALA A 61 5.76 -4.88 4.95
C ALA A 61 5.10 -5.34 6.26
N ALA A 62 3.96 -6.03 6.20
CA ALA A 62 3.29 -6.60 7.37
C ALA A 62 4.20 -7.60 8.11
N VAL A 63 4.82 -8.53 7.39
CA VAL A 63 5.76 -9.50 7.96
C VAL A 63 7.01 -8.81 8.52
N ALA A 64 7.53 -7.80 7.82
CA ALA A 64 8.67 -7.03 8.31
C ALA A 64 8.36 -6.32 9.63
N VAL A 65 7.18 -5.69 9.76
CA VAL A 65 6.77 -5.05 11.03
C VAL A 65 6.73 -6.06 12.17
N LEU A 66 6.31 -7.30 11.90
CA LEU A 66 6.25 -8.36 12.91
C LEU A 66 7.63 -8.89 13.30
N ARG A 67 8.49 -9.17 12.33
CA ARG A 67 9.75 -9.89 12.53
C ARG A 67 10.96 -9.00 12.66
N ARG A 68 11.01 -7.91 11.89
CA ARG A 68 12.13 -6.96 11.83
C ARG A 68 11.60 -5.53 11.82
N PRO A 69 11.17 -5.01 12.98
CA PRO A 69 10.54 -3.70 13.06
C PRO A 69 11.42 -2.55 12.51
N GLU A 70 12.75 -2.72 12.49
CA GLU A 70 13.68 -1.77 11.89
C GLU A 70 13.51 -1.64 10.36
N LEU A 71 13.10 -2.71 9.70
CA LEU A 71 12.77 -2.74 8.27
C LEU A 71 11.29 -2.48 8.03
N GLY A 72 10.44 -2.79 9.02
CA GLY A 72 8.99 -2.67 8.93
C GLY A 72 8.52 -1.24 8.75
N ALA A 73 9.16 -0.27 9.42
CA ALA A 73 8.79 1.14 9.28
C ALA A 73 9.04 1.66 7.85
N PRO A 74 10.25 1.55 7.27
CA PRO A 74 10.46 1.99 5.89
C PRO A 74 9.64 1.18 4.88
N ALA A 75 9.49 -0.13 5.06
CA ALA A 75 8.68 -0.96 4.17
C ALA A 75 7.20 -0.52 4.16
N SER A 76 6.63 -0.22 5.33
CA SER A 76 5.26 0.29 5.46
C SER A 76 5.09 1.68 4.83
N GLY A 77 6.09 2.54 4.99
CA GLY A 77 6.11 3.86 4.35
C GLY A 77 6.10 3.75 2.82
N VAL A 78 6.91 2.87 2.27
CA VAL A 78 6.95 2.59 0.81
C VAL A 78 5.61 2.00 0.34
N ALA A 79 5.08 0.99 1.03
CA ALA A 79 3.81 0.37 0.68
C ALA A 79 2.65 1.38 0.69
N GLY A 80 2.58 2.23 1.71
CA GLY A 80 1.59 3.30 1.80
C GLY A 80 1.74 4.36 0.70
N ALA A 81 2.97 4.79 0.42
CA ALA A 81 3.26 5.75 -0.64
C ALA A 81 2.92 5.20 -2.04
N MET A 82 3.23 3.93 -2.29
CA MET A 82 2.85 3.25 -3.54
C MET A 82 1.32 3.19 -3.70
N THR A 83 0.60 2.89 -2.63
CA THR A 83 -0.87 2.90 -2.62
C THR A 83 -1.42 4.27 -2.99
N ILE A 84 -0.93 5.34 -2.35
CA ILE A 84 -1.34 6.72 -2.67
C ILE A 84 -1.05 7.05 -4.14
N GLY A 85 0.16 6.76 -4.62
CA GLY A 85 0.56 7.00 -6.00
C GLY A 85 -0.32 6.26 -7.00
N PHE A 86 -0.63 5.00 -6.75
CA PHE A 86 -1.50 4.20 -7.59
C PHE A 86 -2.91 4.79 -7.68
N GLU A 87 -3.50 5.16 -6.53
CA GLU A 87 -4.85 5.75 -6.49
C GLU A 87 -4.90 7.10 -7.22
N VAL A 88 -3.88 7.95 -7.05
CA VAL A 88 -3.80 9.24 -7.73
C VAL A 88 -3.70 9.05 -9.26
N VAL A 89 -2.92 8.06 -9.72
CA VAL A 89 -2.75 7.78 -11.16
C VAL A 89 -4.02 7.17 -11.76
N GLN A 90 -4.69 6.25 -11.06
CA GLN A 90 -5.86 5.57 -11.63
C GLN A 90 -7.14 6.42 -11.59
N MET A 91 -7.26 7.37 -10.68
CA MET A 91 -8.48 8.17 -10.52
C MET A 91 -8.93 8.88 -11.81
N PRO A 92 -8.07 9.54 -12.58
CA PRO A 92 -8.47 10.14 -13.86
C PRO A 92 -8.76 9.11 -14.95
N ILE A 93 -8.30 7.86 -14.80
CA ILE A 93 -8.46 6.81 -15.83
C ILE A 93 -9.80 6.10 -15.68
N ILE A 94 -10.13 5.66 -14.46
CA ILE A 94 -11.33 4.85 -14.18
C ILE A 94 -12.44 5.63 -13.48
N GLY A 95 -12.20 6.90 -13.18
CA GLY A 95 -13.15 7.75 -12.46
C GLY A 95 -13.10 7.57 -10.95
N PHE A 96 -13.94 8.34 -10.25
CA PHE A 96 -14.00 8.37 -8.79
C PHE A 96 -14.75 7.16 -8.22
N SER A 97 -14.22 6.62 -7.13
CA SER A 97 -14.85 5.56 -6.33
C SER A 97 -14.60 5.79 -4.83
N TRP A 98 -15.57 5.48 -3.98
CA TRP A 98 -15.39 5.49 -2.53
C TRP A 98 -14.30 4.51 -2.06
N LEU A 99 -14.09 3.43 -2.80
CA LEU A 99 -13.01 2.49 -2.53
C LEU A 99 -11.64 3.15 -2.65
N GLN A 100 -11.45 4.03 -3.63
CA GLN A 100 -10.21 4.82 -3.79
C GLN A 100 -9.96 5.73 -2.58
N VAL A 101 -11.02 6.36 -2.05
CA VAL A 101 -10.92 7.18 -0.82
C VAL A 101 -10.45 6.31 0.36
N LEU A 102 -11.01 5.12 0.51
CA LEU A 102 -10.60 4.18 1.55
C LEU A 102 -9.10 3.84 1.43
N TYR A 103 -8.64 3.48 0.23
CA TYR A 103 -7.23 3.16 0.00
C TYR A 103 -6.30 4.36 0.21
N LEU A 104 -6.71 5.55 -0.22
CA LEU A 104 -5.96 6.78 0.06
C LEU A 104 -5.82 7.03 1.55
N VAL A 105 -6.90 6.91 2.32
CA VAL A 105 -6.87 7.08 3.77
C VAL A 105 -5.97 6.05 4.44
N VAL A 106 -6.11 4.77 4.10
CA VAL A 106 -5.28 3.70 4.66
C VAL A 106 -3.82 3.89 4.26
N GLY A 107 -3.54 4.26 3.02
CA GLY A 107 -2.19 4.56 2.54
C GLY A 107 -1.54 5.72 3.30
N MET A 108 -2.27 6.82 3.49
CA MET A 108 -1.80 7.98 4.26
C MET A 108 -1.54 7.63 5.73
N LEU A 109 -2.46 6.89 6.36
CA LEU A 109 -2.28 6.42 7.74
C LEU A 109 -1.08 5.50 7.87
N SER A 110 -0.84 4.62 6.90
CA SER A 110 0.34 3.75 6.88
C SER A 110 1.63 4.56 6.82
N VAL A 111 1.71 5.59 5.97
CA VAL A 111 2.88 6.48 5.89
C VAL A 111 3.07 7.24 7.21
N LEU A 112 2.03 7.83 7.76
CA LEU A 112 2.11 8.58 9.02
C LEU A 112 2.58 7.70 10.19
N LEU A 113 2.01 6.50 10.31
CA LEU A 113 2.40 5.57 11.36
C LEU A 113 3.82 5.03 11.16
N ALA A 114 4.23 4.81 9.91
CA ALA A 114 5.59 4.41 9.57
C ALA A 114 6.62 5.49 9.98
N VAL A 115 6.33 6.75 9.68
CA VAL A 115 7.18 7.88 10.09
C VAL A 115 7.23 8.00 11.61
N ARG A 116 6.08 7.86 12.30
CA ARG A 116 6.05 7.88 13.78
C ARG A 116 6.89 6.76 14.38
N MET A 117 6.74 5.55 13.87
CA MET A 117 7.51 4.40 14.35
C MET A 117 9.00 4.59 14.11
N TRP A 118 9.39 5.13 12.96
CA TRP A 118 10.79 5.40 12.63
C TRP A 118 11.40 6.48 13.53
N ARG A 119 10.69 7.60 13.72
CA ARG A 119 11.14 8.69 14.61
C ARG A 119 11.30 8.21 16.05
N ALA A 120 10.36 7.45 16.58
CA ALA A 120 10.41 6.90 17.93
C ALA A 120 11.64 6.02 18.17
N ARG A 121 12.14 5.34 17.13
CA ARG A 121 13.34 4.50 17.20
C ARG A 121 14.64 5.30 17.15
N ARG A 122 14.63 6.46 16.47
CA ARG A 122 15.81 7.33 16.37
C ARG A 122 16.01 8.25 17.58
N THR A 123 14.99 8.43 18.42
CA THR A 123 15.12 9.24 19.64
C THR A 123 15.89 8.43 20.66
N PRO A 124 17.13 8.86 21.08
CA PRO A 124 17.86 8.18 22.13
C PRO A 124 17.01 8.22 23.41
N ARG A 125 16.82 7.09 24.06
CA ARG A 125 16.37 7.09 25.46
C ARG A 125 17.37 7.96 26.21
N ARG A 126 16.97 9.18 26.58
CA ARG A 126 17.72 9.93 27.60
C ARG A 126 17.75 9.03 28.81
N SER A 127 18.91 8.41 29.04
CA SER A 127 19.18 7.72 30.30
C SER A 127 18.93 8.75 31.38
N ARG A 128 17.89 8.53 32.19
CA ARG A 128 17.80 9.22 33.47
C ARG A 128 18.97 8.70 34.30
N VAL A 129 20.07 9.39 34.19
CA VAL A 129 21.12 9.30 35.21
C VAL A 129 20.52 9.97 36.45
N ARG A 130 20.15 9.18 37.44
CA ARG A 130 19.95 9.63 38.81
C ARG A 130 21.28 9.61 39.54
#